data_8ef2f7b3dc36f9ad8ff1327ebefa5db3
#
_entry.id   8ef2f7b3dc36f9ad8ff1327ebefa5db3
#
_cell.length_a   1.000
_cell.length_b   1.000
_cell.length_c   1.000
_cell.angle_alpha   90.00
_cell.angle_beta   90.00
_cell.angle_gamma   90.00
#
_symmetry.space_group_name_H-M   'P 1'
#
loop_
_entity.id
_entity.type
_entity.pdbx_description
1 polymer ?
#
loop_
_entity_poly.entity_id
_entity_poly.type
_entity_poly.pdbx_seq_one_letter_code
_entity_poly.pdbx_strand_id
1 'polypeptide(L)'
;MTKDLMLFKQKTVLFIEDDNIIKNQISEVLSMLFDEVFTSDNGKDGLELYKLHSPDLIISDIKMPIMDGLSLVEKIRDDDYNTPIILLTNFNEKEYLLNAVNLSVDGYILKPLEFNNLITTIKKSLQRNLKNSEQFFLAEDLFFNFTTSELYYKNCVVHLGVKELELLKLLIENYPKTVTKDEIYSALWSYDEISESSIKNLILRIRKKIEQEIIVSVRGLGYRLEILNN
;
A
#
# COMPACT_ATOMS: atom_id res chain seq x y z
N MET A 1 10.23 17.76 -5.62
CA MET A 1 9.96 16.44 -5.05
C MET A 1 8.49 16.16 -5.25
N THR A 2 8.14 15.15 -6.01
CA THR A 2 6.75 14.82 -6.35
C THR A 2 6.01 14.35 -5.09
N LYS A 3 4.73 14.71 -4.96
CA LYS A 3 3.81 14.35 -3.85
C LYS A 3 3.80 12.83 -3.55
N ASP A 4 4.21 12.02 -4.50
CA ASP A 4 4.35 10.57 -4.42
C ASP A 4 5.48 10.06 -3.51
N LEU A 5 6.53 10.85 -3.32
CA LEU A 5 7.66 10.50 -2.44
C LEU A 5 7.34 10.69 -0.95
N MET A 6 6.30 11.46 -0.62
CA MET A 6 5.85 11.64 0.76
C MET A 6 5.06 10.43 1.31
N LEU A 7 4.54 9.55 0.43
CA LEU A 7 3.77 8.36 0.83
C LEU A 7 4.55 7.35 1.67
N PHE A 8 5.88 7.38 1.62
CA PHE A 8 6.72 6.43 2.33
C PHE A 8 7.38 7.03 3.58
N LYS A 9 7.30 8.36 3.78
CA LYS A 9 7.99 9.08 4.88
C LYS A 9 7.51 8.74 6.28
N GLN A 10 6.44 7.99 6.41
CA GLN A 10 5.91 7.48 7.70
C GLN A 10 5.98 5.96 7.78
N LYS A 11 6.74 5.34 6.86
CA LYS A 11 6.86 3.88 6.75
C LYS A 11 8.28 3.44 6.92
N THR A 12 8.43 2.23 7.45
CA THR A 12 9.71 1.58 7.66
C THR A 12 9.92 0.50 6.61
N VAL A 13 11.18 0.23 6.25
CA VAL A 13 11.53 -0.82 5.30
C VAL A 13 12.69 -1.65 5.82
N LEU A 14 12.60 -2.97 5.66
CA LEU A 14 13.70 -3.91 5.87
C LEU A 14 14.27 -4.29 4.50
N PHE A 15 15.55 -3.99 4.29
CA PHE A 15 16.27 -4.32 3.07
C PHE A 15 17.35 -5.36 3.34
N ILE A 16 17.34 -6.47 2.59
CA ILE A 16 18.19 -7.63 2.82
C ILE A 16 18.97 -7.94 1.53
N GLU A 17 20.29 -7.81 1.59
CA GLU A 17 21.21 -7.94 0.46
C GLU A 17 22.59 -8.29 0.99
N ASP A 18 23.22 -9.34 0.49
CA ASP A 18 24.55 -9.78 0.93
C ASP A 18 25.70 -9.01 0.24
N ASP A 19 25.46 -8.44 -0.94
CA ASP A 19 26.42 -7.55 -1.59
C ASP A 19 26.43 -6.17 -0.91
N ASN A 20 27.50 -5.86 -0.19
CA ASN A 20 27.66 -4.61 0.54
C ASN A 20 27.62 -3.35 -0.35
N ILE A 21 28.03 -3.45 -1.61
CA ILE A 21 28.02 -2.31 -2.54
C ILE A 21 26.57 -2.00 -2.90
N ILE A 22 25.81 -3.01 -3.33
CA ILE A 22 24.40 -2.89 -3.69
C ILE A 22 23.60 -2.45 -2.46
N LYS A 23 23.84 -3.09 -1.30
CA LYS A 23 23.17 -2.77 -0.05
C LYS A 23 23.33 -1.30 0.31
N ASN A 24 24.54 -0.77 0.32
CA ASN A 24 24.79 0.62 0.65
C ASN A 24 24.13 1.60 -0.33
N GLN A 25 24.25 1.35 -1.65
CA GLN A 25 23.66 2.21 -2.67
C GLN A 25 22.13 2.27 -2.58
N ILE A 26 21.49 1.10 -2.42
CA ILE A 26 20.03 1.03 -2.37
C ILE A 26 19.50 1.53 -1.01
N SER A 27 20.19 1.27 0.10
CA SER A 27 19.83 1.81 1.41
C SER A 27 19.88 3.33 1.45
N GLU A 28 20.83 3.95 0.77
CA GLU A 28 20.87 5.41 0.63
C GLU A 28 19.60 5.94 -0.08
N VAL A 29 19.22 5.31 -1.19
CA VAL A 29 17.99 5.66 -1.91
C VAL A 29 16.75 5.44 -1.04
N LEU A 30 16.65 4.30 -0.34
CA LEU A 30 15.53 3.99 0.53
C LEU A 30 15.41 4.97 1.71
N SER A 31 16.54 5.42 2.27
CA SER A 31 16.57 6.42 3.35
C SER A 31 16.03 7.80 2.94
N MET A 32 16.07 8.12 1.65
CA MET A 32 15.43 9.32 1.12
C MET A 32 13.89 9.18 1.04
N LEU A 33 13.37 7.95 1.01
CA LEU A 33 11.98 7.61 0.75
C LEU A 33 11.21 7.22 2.02
N PHE A 34 11.83 6.45 2.90
CA PHE A 34 11.25 5.89 4.10
C PHE A 34 11.67 6.68 5.35
N ASP A 35 10.96 6.48 6.45
CA ASP A 35 11.30 7.04 7.75
C ASP A 35 12.52 6.34 8.34
N GLU A 36 12.50 5.01 8.33
CA GLU A 36 13.59 4.18 8.83
C GLU A 36 13.88 3.00 7.88
N VAL A 37 15.16 2.67 7.73
CA VAL A 37 15.64 1.57 6.87
C VAL A 37 16.47 0.62 7.72
N PHE A 38 15.96 -0.59 7.93
CA PHE A 38 16.71 -1.68 8.53
C PHE A 38 17.44 -2.46 7.45
N THR A 39 18.66 -2.94 7.72
CA THR A 39 19.43 -3.71 6.73
C THR A 39 20.03 -4.96 7.33
N SER A 40 20.11 -6.05 6.54
CA SER A 40 20.85 -7.25 6.91
C SER A 40 21.56 -7.88 5.72
N ASP A 41 22.50 -8.81 5.98
CA ASP A 41 23.35 -9.46 4.99
C ASP A 41 22.84 -10.86 4.59
N ASN A 42 21.80 -11.34 5.23
CA ASN A 42 21.22 -12.67 4.99
C ASN A 42 19.80 -12.76 5.53
N GLY A 43 19.05 -13.76 5.08
CA GLY A 43 17.67 -13.95 5.48
C GLY A 43 17.45 -14.29 6.97
N LYS A 44 18.45 -14.92 7.63
CA LYS A 44 18.32 -15.26 9.06
C LYS A 44 18.31 -13.99 9.92
N ASP A 45 19.29 -13.13 9.75
CA ASP A 45 19.37 -11.87 10.48
C ASP A 45 18.21 -10.94 10.07
N GLY A 46 17.80 -11.00 8.79
CA GLY A 46 16.61 -10.33 8.28
C GLY A 46 15.33 -10.77 9.00
N LEU A 47 15.16 -12.06 9.28
CA LEU A 47 14.01 -12.58 10.02
C LEU A 47 14.00 -12.08 11.49
N GLU A 48 15.18 -11.95 12.11
CA GLU A 48 15.29 -11.41 13.46
C GLU A 48 14.92 -9.91 13.49
N LEU A 49 15.41 -9.13 12.52
CA LEU A 49 15.03 -7.72 12.39
C LEU A 49 13.54 -7.54 12.07
N TYR A 50 12.98 -8.38 11.21
CA TYR A 50 11.54 -8.39 10.93
C TYR A 50 10.71 -8.57 12.21
N LYS A 51 11.06 -9.57 13.05
CA LYS A 51 10.36 -9.84 14.31
C LYS A 51 10.51 -8.71 15.33
N LEU A 52 11.66 -8.02 15.33
CA LEU A 52 11.96 -6.95 16.27
C LEU A 52 11.25 -5.64 15.91
N HIS A 53 11.22 -5.29 14.62
CA HIS A 53 10.82 -3.96 14.15
C HIS A 53 9.47 -3.93 13.43
N SER A 54 8.93 -5.09 12.99
CA SER A 54 7.66 -5.18 12.24
C SER A 54 7.59 -4.16 11.10
N PRO A 55 8.51 -4.20 10.12
CA PRO A 55 8.59 -3.19 9.07
C PRO A 55 7.36 -3.19 8.17
N ASP A 56 7.02 -2.04 7.61
CA ASP A 56 5.90 -1.88 6.67
C ASP A 56 6.14 -2.54 5.30
N LEU A 57 7.40 -2.80 4.95
CA LEU A 57 7.82 -3.39 3.69
C LEU A 57 9.11 -4.19 3.88
N ILE A 58 9.21 -5.33 3.19
CA ILE A 58 10.45 -6.08 3.08
C ILE A 58 10.89 -6.09 1.62
N ILE A 59 12.16 -5.81 1.37
CA ILE A 59 12.81 -5.96 0.07
C ILE A 59 14.01 -6.89 0.29
N SER A 60 14.04 -8.04 -0.37
CA SER A 60 15.08 -9.05 -0.16
C SER A 60 15.65 -9.55 -1.48
N ASP A 61 16.97 -9.72 -1.54
CA ASP A 61 17.55 -10.59 -2.58
C ASP A 61 17.07 -12.03 -2.38
N ILE A 62 17.01 -12.79 -3.47
CA ILE A 62 16.70 -14.22 -3.44
C ILE A 62 17.94 -14.99 -3.00
N LYS A 63 19.11 -14.73 -3.59
CA LYS A 63 20.32 -15.51 -3.32
C LYS A 63 21.21 -14.85 -2.28
N MET A 64 21.18 -15.38 -1.10
CA MET A 64 22.00 -14.95 0.03
C MET A 64 22.56 -16.14 0.80
N PRO A 65 23.69 -15.99 1.50
CA PRO A 65 24.22 -17.03 2.38
C PRO A 65 23.31 -17.25 3.60
N ILE A 66 23.52 -18.37 4.28
CA ILE A 66 22.86 -18.77 5.55
C ILE A 66 21.37 -19.07 5.38
N MET A 67 20.57 -18.12 4.89
CA MET A 67 19.15 -18.26 4.57
C MET A 67 18.87 -17.39 3.34
N ASP A 68 18.34 -18.00 2.29
CA ASP A 68 17.93 -17.33 1.07
C ASP A 68 16.60 -16.56 1.24
N GLY A 69 16.31 -15.69 0.27
CA GLY A 69 15.10 -14.86 0.32
C GLY A 69 13.80 -15.65 0.25
N LEU A 70 13.75 -16.80 -0.45
CA LEU A 70 12.54 -17.62 -0.51
C LEU A 70 12.27 -18.31 0.82
N SER A 71 13.27 -18.88 1.44
CA SER A 71 13.17 -19.47 2.79
C SER A 71 12.78 -18.43 3.85
N LEU A 72 13.24 -17.17 3.69
CA LEU A 72 12.80 -16.07 4.52
C LEU A 72 11.31 -15.79 4.33
N VAL A 73 10.85 -15.69 3.07
CA VAL A 73 9.43 -15.46 2.76
C VAL A 73 8.56 -16.57 3.35
N GLU A 74 8.93 -17.84 3.16
CA GLU A 74 8.19 -18.99 3.75
C GLU A 74 7.99 -18.80 5.25
N LYS A 75 9.08 -18.53 5.99
CA LYS A 75 9.03 -18.35 7.45
C LYS A 75 8.20 -17.15 7.90
N ILE A 76 8.16 -16.07 7.12
CA ILE A 76 7.30 -14.91 7.42
C ILE A 76 5.85 -15.27 7.13
N ARG A 77 5.59 -15.96 6.00
CA ARG A 77 4.23 -16.34 5.57
C ARG A 77 3.59 -17.44 6.42
N ASP A 78 4.35 -18.13 7.27
CA ASP A 78 3.79 -19.04 8.29
C ASP A 78 2.83 -18.31 9.26
N ASP A 79 3.14 -17.03 9.57
CA ASP A 79 2.39 -16.24 10.56
C ASP A 79 1.84 -14.91 10.02
N ASP A 80 2.40 -14.37 8.92
CA ASP A 80 2.05 -13.05 8.39
C ASP A 80 1.91 -13.03 6.86
N TYR A 81 0.67 -12.91 6.40
CA TYR A 81 0.31 -12.73 4.99
C TYR A 81 0.17 -11.26 4.58
N ASN A 82 0.27 -10.31 5.53
CA ASN A 82 -0.05 -8.90 5.31
C ASN A 82 1.18 -8.05 4.99
N THR A 83 2.31 -8.27 5.64
CA THR A 83 3.52 -7.50 5.35
C THR A 83 3.95 -7.69 3.89
N PRO A 84 4.01 -6.61 3.07
CA PRO A 84 4.42 -6.72 1.68
C PRO A 84 5.88 -7.13 1.56
N ILE A 85 6.13 -8.05 0.63
CA ILE A 85 7.47 -8.55 0.34
C ILE A 85 7.77 -8.38 -1.15
N ILE A 86 8.87 -7.73 -1.46
CA ILE A 86 9.42 -7.59 -2.80
C ILE A 86 10.70 -8.42 -2.88
N LEU A 87 10.84 -9.28 -3.89
CA LEU A 87 12.06 -10.01 -4.14
C LEU A 87 12.87 -9.37 -5.27
N LEU A 88 14.19 -9.30 -5.05
CA LEU A 88 15.17 -8.93 -6.07
C LEU A 88 15.70 -10.22 -6.71
N THR A 89 15.78 -10.25 -8.05
CA THR A 89 16.16 -11.47 -8.76
C THR A 89 17.05 -11.16 -9.96
N ASN A 90 17.95 -12.06 -10.30
CA ASN A 90 18.71 -12.00 -11.53
C ASN A 90 17.96 -12.70 -12.68
N PHE A 91 18.24 -12.28 -13.92
CA PHE A 91 17.55 -12.77 -15.13
C PHE A 91 17.58 -14.30 -15.30
N ASN A 92 18.56 -14.99 -14.75
CA ASN A 92 18.75 -16.44 -14.87
C ASN A 92 17.96 -17.26 -13.85
N GLU A 93 17.13 -16.64 -13.03
CA GLU A 93 16.44 -17.24 -11.88
C GLU A 93 14.96 -17.52 -12.13
N LYS A 94 14.57 -17.79 -13.39
CA LYS A 94 13.16 -18.02 -13.78
C LYS A 94 12.49 -19.18 -13.02
N GLU A 95 13.25 -20.19 -12.60
CA GLU A 95 12.69 -21.30 -11.80
C GLU A 95 12.26 -20.84 -10.41
N TYR A 96 12.95 -19.86 -9.81
CA TYR A 96 12.58 -19.30 -8.52
C TYR A 96 11.31 -18.43 -8.59
N LEU A 97 11.00 -17.84 -9.75
CA LEU A 97 9.79 -17.07 -9.96
C LEU A 97 8.51 -17.91 -9.81
N LEU A 98 8.54 -19.18 -10.22
CA LEU A 98 7.41 -20.09 -10.06
C LEU A 98 7.16 -20.44 -8.57
N ASN A 99 8.23 -20.67 -7.82
CA ASN A 99 8.13 -20.93 -6.39
C ASN A 99 7.65 -19.69 -5.63
N ALA A 100 8.14 -18.52 -6.00
CA ALA A 100 7.79 -17.27 -5.38
C ALA A 100 6.32 -16.85 -5.64
N VAL A 101 5.72 -17.21 -6.79
CA VAL A 101 4.27 -17.01 -7.05
C VAL A 101 3.42 -17.76 -6.02
N ASN A 102 3.84 -18.96 -5.62
CA ASN A 102 3.14 -19.76 -4.59
C ASN A 102 3.29 -19.18 -3.18
N LEU A 103 4.31 -18.34 -2.94
CA LEU A 103 4.63 -17.76 -1.64
C LEU A 103 3.95 -16.40 -1.37
N SER A 104 3.00 -15.99 -2.22
CA SER A 104 2.27 -14.73 -2.05
C SER A 104 3.18 -13.51 -1.90
N VAL A 105 4.19 -13.38 -2.78
CA VAL A 105 5.06 -12.21 -2.85
C VAL A 105 4.36 -11.08 -3.58
N ASP A 106 4.55 -9.84 -3.13
CA ASP A 106 3.84 -8.67 -3.63
C ASP A 106 4.50 -8.03 -4.85
N GLY A 107 5.76 -8.35 -5.10
CA GLY A 107 6.49 -7.83 -6.26
C GLY A 107 7.82 -8.51 -6.51
N TYR A 108 8.30 -8.35 -7.76
CA TYR A 108 9.63 -8.78 -8.20
C TYR A 108 10.30 -7.65 -8.93
N ILE A 109 11.60 -7.51 -8.71
CA ILE A 109 12.41 -6.55 -9.44
C ILE A 109 13.63 -7.29 -9.99
N LEU A 110 13.82 -7.20 -11.30
CA LEU A 110 15.01 -7.75 -11.95
C LEU A 110 16.21 -6.83 -11.69
N LYS A 111 17.34 -7.39 -11.33
CA LYS A 111 18.63 -6.71 -11.28
C LYS A 111 19.17 -6.55 -12.72
N PRO A 112 19.78 -5.40 -13.11
CA PRO A 112 20.10 -4.24 -12.28
C PRO A 112 18.86 -3.41 -11.90
N LEU A 113 18.89 -2.85 -10.69
CA LEU A 113 17.77 -2.09 -10.13
C LEU A 113 17.64 -0.73 -10.81
N GLU A 114 16.58 -0.54 -11.57
CA GLU A 114 16.19 0.76 -12.11
C GLU A 114 15.32 1.53 -11.12
N PHE A 115 15.67 2.78 -10.83
CA PHE A 115 14.96 3.61 -9.85
C PHE A 115 13.45 3.68 -10.08
N ASN A 116 13.01 3.90 -11.32
CA ASN A 116 11.59 4.01 -11.64
C ASN A 116 10.84 2.69 -11.41
N ASN A 117 11.48 1.56 -11.70
CA ASN A 117 10.91 0.23 -11.47
C ASN A 117 10.79 -0.06 -9.96
N LEU A 118 11.83 0.27 -9.19
CA LEU A 118 11.83 0.14 -7.73
C LEU A 118 10.67 0.94 -7.12
N ILE A 119 10.56 2.24 -7.42
CA ILE A 119 9.48 3.10 -6.91
C ILE A 119 8.10 2.59 -7.30
N THR A 120 7.93 2.18 -8.55
CA THR A 120 6.64 1.69 -9.04
C THR A 120 6.21 0.40 -8.34
N THR A 121 7.17 -0.52 -8.12
CA THR A 121 6.90 -1.80 -7.44
C THR A 121 6.61 -1.57 -5.96
N ILE A 122 7.39 -0.74 -5.26
CA ILE A 122 7.15 -0.35 -3.87
C ILE A 122 5.72 0.23 -3.71
N LYS A 123 5.34 1.17 -4.59
CA LYS A 123 3.98 1.75 -4.56
C LYS A 123 2.89 0.69 -4.69
N LYS A 124 3.04 -0.20 -5.66
CA LYS A 124 2.05 -1.27 -5.90
C LYS A 124 1.94 -2.22 -4.70
N SER A 125 3.08 -2.64 -4.15
CA SER A 125 3.13 -3.56 -3.02
C SER A 125 2.51 -2.95 -1.76
N LEU A 126 2.84 -1.70 -1.43
CA LEU A 126 2.25 -0.99 -0.31
C LEU A 126 0.75 -0.68 -0.51
N GLN A 127 0.30 -0.41 -1.76
CA GLN A 127 -1.11 -0.20 -2.07
C GLN A 127 -1.94 -1.49 -1.96
N ARG A 128 -1.35 -2.66 -2.24
CA ARG A 128 -2.03 -3.95 -2.06
C ARG A 128 -2.34 -4.20 -0.58
N ASN A 129 -1.46 -3.79 0.32
CA ASN A 129 -1.69 -3.91 1.76
C ASN A 129 -2.79 -2.99 2.28
N LEU A 130 -2.99 -1.83 1.66
CA LEU A 130 -4.15 -1.00 1.97
C LEU A 130 -5.47 -1.72 1.65
N LYS A 131 -5.47 -2.65 0.67
CA LYS A 131 -6.62 -3.51 0.34
C LYS A 131 -6.74 -4.74 1.25
N ASN A 132 -5.63 -5.22 1.81
CA ASN A 132 -5.58 -6.41 2.68
C ASN A 132 -5.55 -6.06 4.17
N SER A 133 -5.25 -4.81 4.55
CA SER A 133 -5.42 -4.38 5.94
C SER A 133 -6.91 -4.42 6.29
N GLU A 134 -7.27 -5.03 7.39
CA GLU A 134 -8.66 -5.04 7.85
C GLU A 134 -9.21 -3.62 8.03
N GLN A 135 -8.33 -2.64 8.25
CA GLN A 135 -8.70 -1.25 8.54
C GLN A 135 -7.88 -0.26 7.69
N PHE A 136 -8.57 0.70 7.09
CA PHE A 136 -7.97 1.83 6.38
C PHE A 136 -8.25 3.12 7.16
N PHE A 137 -7.21 3.70 7.75
CA PHE A 137 -7.33 4.92 8.54
C PHE A 137 -7.42 6.14 7.63
N LEU A 138 -8.47 6.92 7.82
CA LEU A 138 -8.78 8.16 7.10
C LEU A 138 -8.43 9.39 7.95
N ALA A 139 -8.45 9.23 9.28
CA ALA A 139 -8.00 10.16 10.30
C ALA A 139 -7.74 9.38 11.60
N GLU A 140 -7.27 10.02 12.66
CA GLU A 140 -6.94 9.39 13.96
C GLU A 140 -8.10 8.53 14.49
N ASP A 141 -9.33 9.04 14.46
CA ASP A 141 -10.53 8.38 14.98
C ASP A 141 -11.47 7.86 13.87
N LEU A 142 -11.03 7.87 12.61
CA LEU A 142 -11.86 7.53 11.46
C LEU A 142 -11.17 6.46 10.62
N PHE A 143 -11.75 5.26 10.56
CA PHE A 143 -11.23 4.18 9.73
C PHE A 143 -12.33 3.37 9.06
N PHE A 144 -12.01 2.81 7.90
CA PHE A 144 -12.85 1.88 7.18
C PHE A 144 -12.35 0.45 7.41
N ASN A 145 -13.24 -0.46 7.84
CA ASN A 145 -12.93 -1.88 7.99
C ASN A 145 -13.38 -2.64 6.73
N PHE A 146 -12.43 -3.25 6.02
CA PHE A 146 -12.72 -4.00 4.79
C PHE A 146 -13.43 -5.32 5.05
N THR A 147 -13.16 -5.98 6.18
CA THR A 147 -13.76 -7.26 6.54
C THR A 147 -15.26 -7.11 6.79
N THR A 148 -15.65 -6.10 7.58
CA THR A 148 -17.08 -5.82 7.87
C THR A 148 -17.71 -4.91 6.83
N SER A 149 -16.91 -4.25 5.98
CA SER A 149 -17.36 -3.21 5.05
C SER A 149 -18.05 -2.02 5.73
N GLU A 150 -17.57 -1.64 6.90
CA GLU A 150 -18.13 -0.58 7.72
C GLU A 150 -17.14 0.56 7.94
N LEU A 151 -17.67 1.77 8.07
CA LEU A 151 -16.92 2.96 8.47
C LEU A 151 -17.10 3.18 9.97
N TYR A 152 -15.98 3.39 10.67
CA TYR A 152 -15.96 3.68 12.10
C TYR A 152 -15.48 5.11 12.34
N TYR A 153 -16.18 5.84 13.18
CA TYR A 153 -15.78 7.16 13.67
C TYR A 153 -15.89 7.18 15.20
N LYS A 154 -14.79 7.51 15.88
CA LYS A 154 -14.68 7.48 17.35
C LYS A 154 -15.17 6.14 17.93
N ASN A 155 -14.71 5.03 17.34
CA ASN A 155 -15.11 3.66 17.67
C ASN A 155 -16.60 3.33 17.52
N CYS A 156 -17.41 4.18 16.90
CA CYS A 156 -18.80 3.93 16.59
C CYS A 156 -19.00 3.68 15.09
N VAL A 157 -19.88 2.73 14.73
CA VAL A 157 -20.23 2.46 13.33
C VAL A 157 -20.96 3.66 12.74
N VAL A 158 -20.48 4.17 11.61
CA VAL A 158 -21.15 5.19 10.81
C VAL A 158 -22.00 4.51 9.75
N HIS A 159 -23.31 4.56 9.88
CA HIS A 159 -24.21 3.95 8.90
C HIS A 159 -24.24 4.72 7.59
N LEU A 160 -23.58 4.16 6.57
CA LEU A 160 -23.59 4.67 5.20
C LEU A 160 -24.70 3.97 4.39
N GLY A 161 -25.38 4.73 3.52
CA GLY A 161 -26.23 4.14 2.50
C GLY A 161 -25.39 3.42 1.43
N VAL A 162 -26.03 2.51 0.67
CA VAL A 162 -25.32 1.68 -0.34
C VAL A 162 -24.44 2.51 -1.26
N LYS A 163 -24.97 3.59 -1.86
CA LYS A 163 -24.21 4.46 -2.76
C LYS A 163 -23.12 5.29 -2.07
N GLU A 164 -23.32 5.64 -0.81
CA GLU A 164 -22.30 6.32 0.00
C GLU A 164 -21.12 5.38 0.29
N LEU A 165 -21.43 4.12 0.60
CA LEU A 165 -20.44 3.08 0.82
C LEU A 165 -19.66 2.75 -0.46
N GLU A 166 -20.34 2.57 -1.59
CA GLU A 166 -19.73 2.32 -2.89
C GLU A 166 -18.78 3.47 -3.29
N LEU A 167 -19.20 4.73 -3.10
CA LEU A 167 -18.36 5.90 -3.36
C LEU A 167 -17.13 5.92 -2.46
N LEU A 168 -17.30 5.69 -1.16
CA LEU A 168 -16.18 5.68 -0.22
C LEU A 168 -15.17 4.58 -0.57
N LYS A 169 -15.64 3.36 -0.85
CA LYS A 169 -14.77 2.24 -1.29
C LYS A 169 -14.01 2.60 -2.55
N LEU A 170 -14.69 3.14 -3.57
CA LEU A 170 -14.05 3.55 -4.82
C LEU A 170 -12.93 4.57 -4.59
N LEU A 171 -13.15 5.54 -3.71
CA LEU A 171 -12.15 6.54 -3.37
C LEU A 171 -10.98 5.96 -2.58
N ILE A 172 -11.24 5.03 -1.64
CA ILE A 172 -10.19 4.32 -0.87
C ILE A 172 -9.33 3.47 -1.82
N GLU A 173 -9.94 2.71 -2.70
CA GLU A 173 -9.24 1.84 -3.66
C GLU A 173 -8.35 2.61 -4.64
N ASN A 174 -8.69 3.86 -4.92
CA ASN A 174 -7.93 4.72 -5.80
C ASN A 174 -7.01 5.70 -5.07
N TYR A 175 -6.98 5.68 -3.72
CA TYR A 175 -6.11 6.57 -2.95
C TYR A 175 -4.63 6.39 -3.36
N PRO A 176 -3.85 7.46 -3.50
CA PRO A 176 -4.18 8.90 -3.32
C PRO A 176 -4.62 9.62 -4.61
N LYS A 177 -5.01 8.89 -5.65
CA LYS A 177 -5.39 9.45 -6.95
C LYS A 177 -6.74 10.15 -6.89
N THR A 178 -6.92 11.10 -7.82
CA THR A 178 -8.24 11.69 -8.08
C THR A 178 -9.05 10.74 -8.95
N VAL A 179 -10.24 10.39 -8.51
CA VAL A 179 -11.23 9.66 -9.28
C VAL A 179 -12.07 10.68 -10.04
N THR A 180 -12.14 10.54 -11.35
CA THR A 180 -12.89 11.44 -12.21
C THR A 180 -14.39 11.28 -12.01
N LYS A 181 -15.17 12.30 -12.40
CA LYS A 181 -16.63 12.21 -12.33
C LYS A 181 -17.16 11.06 -13.18
N ASP A 182 -16.58 10.84 -14.36
CA ASP A 182 -17.00 9.79 -15.29
C ASP A 182 -16.72 8.38 -14.71
N GLU A 183 -15.57 8.19 -14.04
CA GLU A 183 -15.28 6.95 -13.32
C GLU A 183 -16.26 6.71 -12.18
N ILE A 184 -16.60 7.76 -11.41
CA ILE A 184 -17.60 7.66 -10.34
C ILE A 184 -18.98 7.31 -10.91
N TYR A 185 -19.39 7.96 -12.02
CA TYR A 185 -20.65 7.63 -12.68
C TYR A 185 -20.69 6.20 -13.15
N SER A 186 -19.66 5.76 -13.86
CA SER A 186 -19.58 4.40 -14.39
C SER A 186 -19.58 3.32 -13.31
N ALA A 187 -18.96 3.61 -12.16
CA ALA A 187 -18.89 2.66 -11.05
C ALA A 187 -20.19 2.58 -10.23
N LEU A 188 -20.86 3.71 -9.99
CA LEU A 188 -22.00 3.77 -9.08
C LEU A 188 -23.35 3.65 -9.78
N TRP A 189 -23.47 3.98 -11.07
CA TRP A 189 -24.72 3.99 -11.79
C TRP A 189 -24.57 3.33 -13.16
N SER A 190 -25.31 2.27 -13.36
CA SER A 190 -25.44 1.59 -14.66
C SER A 190 -26.65 2.18 -15.40
N TYR A 191 -26.44 2.90 -16.50
CA TYR A 191 -27.43 3.31 -17.51
C TYR A 191 -28.51 4.35 -17.14
N ASP A 192 -28.47 5.00 -16.00
CA ASP A 192 -29.45 6.07 -15.67
C ASP A 192 -28.89 7.46 -16.02
N GLU A 193 -29.76 8.35 -16.55
CA GLU A 193 -29.45 9.78 -16.67
C GLU A 193 -29.34 10.42 -15.28
N ILE A 194 -28.12 10.57 -14.79
CA ILE A 194 -27.87 11.09 -13.45
C ILE A 194 -27.24 12.48 -13.54
N SER A 195 -27.78 13.39 -12.74
CA SER A 195 -27.28 14.77 -12.71
C SER A 195 -25.97 14.89 -11.89
N GLU A 196 -25.09 15.83 -12.25
CA GLU A 196 -23.89 16.18 -11.48
C GLU A 196 -24.16 16.47 -9.99
N SER A 197 -25.39 16.84 -9.66
CA SER A 197 -25.83 17.04 -8.27
C SER A 197 -25.83 15.76 -7.42
N SER A 198 -25.97 14.58 -8.06
CA SER A 198 -26.04 13.30 -7.35
C SER A 198 -24.74 12.96 -6.61
N ILE A 199 -23.58 13.12 -7.25
CA ILE A 199 -22.27 12.90 -6.60
C ILE A 199 -22.06 13.93 -5.48
N LYS A 200 -22.35 15.20 -5.73
CA LYS A 200 -22.21 16.26 -4.72
C LYS A 200 -23.06 15.96 -3.48
N ASN A 201 -24.29 15.50 -3.69
CA ASN A 201 -25.19 15.15 -2.59
C ASN A 201 -24.72 13.92 -1.80
N LEU A 202 -24.13 12.91 -2.46
CA LEU A 202 -23.53 11.76 -1.76
C LEU A 202 -22.36 12.23 -0.87
N ILE A 203 -21.46 13.04 -1.40
CA ILE A 203 -20.31 13.57 -0.67
C ILE A 203 -20.75 14.41 0.52
N LEU A 204 -21.74 15.29 0.34
CA LEU A 204 -22.28 16.10 1.43
C LEU A 204 -22.88 15.22 2.55
N ARG A 205 -23.56 14.12 2.21
CA ARG A 205 -24.09 13.18 3.21
C ARG A 205 -22.97 12.46 3.96
N ILE A 206 -21.94 11.97 3.27
CA ILE A 206 -20.78 11.35 3.91
C ILE A 206 -20.12 12.33 4.87
N ARG A 207 -19.73 13.54 4.40
CA ARG A 207 -19.13 14.58 5.23
C ARG A 207 -19.95 14.92 6.47
N LYS A 208 -21.28 15.02 6.32
CA LYS A 208 -22.18 15.32 7.44
C LYS A 208 -22.17 14.20 8.50
N LYS A 209 -22.00 12.94 8.09
CA LYS A 209 -21.99 11.78 8.99
C LYS A 209 -20.67 11.63 9.75
N ILE A 210 -19.56 12.02 9.15
CA ILE A 210 -18.21 11.87 9.74
C ILE A 210 -17.67 13.17 10.35
N GLU A 211 -18.33 14.31 10.11
CA GLU A 211 -17.91 15.64 10.59
C GLU A 211 -16.46 16.02 10.21
N GLN A 212 -15.94 15.44 9.12
CA GLN A 212 -14.57 15.64 8.64
C GLN A 212 -14.52 15.80 7.12
N GLU A 213 -13.59 16.60 6.60
CA GLU A 213 -13.43 16.87 5.17
C GLU A 213 -12.37 15.97 4.52
N ILE A 214 -12.51 14.64 4.67
CA ILE A 214 -11.60 13.66 4.06
C ILE A 214 -11.76 13.51 2.54
N ILE A 215 -12.88 13.92 1.97
CA ILE A 215 -13.12 13.87 0.52
C ILE A 215 -12.95 15.28 -0.04
N VAL A 216 -11.95 15.47 -0.90
CA VAL A 216 -11.61 16.78 -1.48
C VAL A 216 -12.06 16.82 -2.93
N SER A 217 -12.66 17.96 -3.32
CA SER A 217 -13.05 18.23 -4.69
C SER A 217 -11.85 18.78 -5.48
N VAL A 218 -11.52 18.13 -6.60
CA VAL A 218 -10.52 18.61 -7.56
C VAL A 218 -11.26 19.29 -8.71
N ARG A 219 -11.11 20.62 -8.79
CA ARG A 219 -11.87 21.45 -9.74
C ARG A 219 -11.73 20.98 -11.18
N GLY A 220 -12.86 20.74 -11.84
CA GLY A 220 -12.92 20.31 -13.24
C GLY A 220 -12.59 18.86 -13.49
N LEU A 221 -12.15 18.07 -12.48
CA LEU A 221 -11.72 16.68 -12.65
C LEU A 221 -12.62 15.69 -11.89
N GLY A 222 -12.66 15.77 -10.57
CA GLY A 222 -13.37 14.79 -9.76
C GLY A 222 -13.12 14.96 -8.28
N TYR A 223 -12.92 13.84 -7.58
CA TYR A 223 -12.77 13.80 -6.12
C TYR A 223 -11.64 12.86 -5.71
N ARG A 224 -11.02 13.14 -4.58
CA ARG A 224 -10.01 12.27 -3.96
C ARG A 224 -10.14 12.26 -2.45
N LEU A 225 -9.54 11.25 -1.82
CA LEU A 225 -9.35 11.26 -0.38
C LEU A 225 -8.12 12.08 0.00
N GLU A 226 -8.21 12.77 1.13
CA GLU A 226 -7.07 13.30 1.87
C GLU A 226 -7.11 12.70 3.28
N ILE A 227 -6.02 12.01 3.66
CA ILE A 227 -5.87 11.47 5.01
C ILE A 227 -5.48 12.65 5.91
N LEU A 228 -6.25 12.86 6.97
CA LEU A 228 -5.97 13.90 7.95
C LEU A 228 -5.00 13.33 9.00
N ASN A 229 -3.72 13.61 8.83
CA ASN A 229 -2.71 13.34 9.84
C ASN A 229 -2.64 14.57 10.75
N ASN A 230 -2.98 14.40 12.00
CA ASN A 230 -2.68 15.41 13.05
C ASN A 230 -1.28 15.21 13.58
#